data_cbc584dcd500150ba25ba1407017b351
#
_entry.id   cbc584dcd500150ba25ba1407017b351
#
_cell.length_a   1.000
_cell.length_b   1.000
_cell.length_c   1.000
_cell.angle_alpha   90.00
_cell.angle_beta   90.00
_cell.angle_gamma   90.00
#
_symmetry.space_group_name_H-M   'P 1'
#
loop_
_entity.id
_entity.type
_entity.pdbx_description
1 polymer ?
#
loop_
_entity_poly.entity_id
_entity_poly.type
_entity_poly.pdbx_seq_one_letter_code
_entity_poly.pdbx_strand_id
1 'polypeptide(L)'
;MTDTTTPPEMNSEDASTDRAAQLRKQVVDDLVAEGTIVSAPVEAAMRKVPRELFAPGANLDEIYHCYNGFVTKRDADGNSISSVSAPQVQAHMLEQAEITVGMRILEIGSGGYNAALLAELVGPSGQVTTIDIDEDVTDRASLLLGEAGYSRVNVVLADAESGVPKHAPYDRILVTVGAWDIPPAWLTQLAEGGRLLVPLQVSGLSRTIAFEHADGCLVSRSSRLFGFVPMQGAGAHQGKLLVMRGGEVTLRFDGDVPVDPSVLEGVLDAPRVEVWSGATIGRFEPWANAHMWLATALHGFCRVVVDRKLDTGLISPPGRQSATSAVVAGGSVAYVTTRRTAEEVDLEWGVHAFGSDAAELAEEVAEQLRVWAREHRGGPGPQFRVYPVGTPDDQLPEGRVIDKKHSRVTISWPQAATAAVGQGVLQHPTE
;
A
#
# COMPACT_ATOMS: atom_id res chain seq x y z
N MET A 1 -61.30 27.66 -6.12
CA MET A 1 -60.88 26.27 -6.16
C MET A 1 -59.37 26.28 -6.41
N THR A 2 -58.61 26.21 -5.35
CA THR A 2 -57.13 26.15 -5.42
C THR A 2 -56.74 24.66 -5.46
N ASP A 3 -56.24 24.25 -6.61
CA ASP A 3 -55.74 22.90 -6.87
C ASP A 3 -54.38 22.78 -6.17
N THR A 4 -54.35 22.14 -5.00
CA THR A 4 -53.14 21.79 -4.27
C THR A 4 -52.69 20.42 -4.73
N THR A 5 -51.92 20.35 -5.81
CA THR A 5 -51.20 19.15 -6.22
C THR A 5 -50.07 18.95 -5.21
N THR A 6 -50.24 18.00 -4.29
CA THR A 6 -49.19 17.46 -3.42
C THR A 6 -48.13 16.82 -4.33
N PRO A 7 -46.83 17.12 -4.15
CA PRO A 7 -45.78 16.41 -4.88
C PRO A 7 -45.86 14.89 -4.58
N PRO A 8 -45.58 14.01 -5.54
CA PRO A 8 -45.56 12.58 -5.29
C PRO A 8 -44.52 12.26 -4.21
N GLU A 9 -44.93 11.48 -3.20
CA GLU A 9 -44.01 10.92 -2.20
C GLU A 9 -42.97 10.09 -2.94
N MET A 10 -41.71 10.50 -2.86
CA MET A 10 -40.57 9.79 -3.43
C MET A 10 -40.46 8.46 -2.72
N ASN A 11 -40.45 7.34 -3.49
CA ASN A 11 -40.34 6.01 -2.95
C ASN A 11 -38.96 5.87 -2.22
N SER A 12 -38.89 5.12 -1.14
CA SER A 12 -37.67 4.98 -0.34
C SER A 12 -36.47 4.43 -1.14
N GLU A 13 -36.72 3.64 -2.17
CA GLU A 13 -35.71 3.12 -3.10
C GLU A 13 -35.18 4.22 -4.02
N ASP A 14 -36.03 5.10 -4.55
CA ASP A 14 -35.61 6.22 -5.38
C ASP A 14 -34.75 7.21 -4.57
N ALA A 15 -35.13 7.50 -3.33
CA ALA A 15 -34.37 8.36 -2.42
C ALA A 15 -32.98 7.77 -2.07
N SER A 16 -32.88 6.44 -1.92
CA SER A 16 -31.59 5.74 -1.68
C SER A 16 -30.70 5.79 -2.90
N THR A 17 -31.24 5.59 -4.10
CA THR A 17 -30.51 5.63 -5.37
C THR A 17 -29.97 7.03 -5.64
N ASP A 18 -30.77 8.07 -5.41
CA ASP A 18 -30.34 9.48 -5.54
C ASP A 18 -29.23 9.81 -4.53
N ARG A 19 -29.32 9.32 -3.29
CA ARG A 19 -28.28 9.53 -2.27
C ARG A 19 -26.97 8.85 -2.67
N ALA A 20 -27.01 7.62 -3.16
CA ALA A 20 -25.81 6.91 -3.64
C ALA A 20 -25.14 7.64 -4.79
N ALA A 21 -25.93 8.15 -5.76
CA ALA A 21 -25.41 8.93 -6.87
C ALA A 21 -24.74 10.25 -6.43
N GLN A 22 -25.34 10.93 -5.43
CA GLN A 22 -24.75 12.14 -4.83
C GLN A 22 -23.42 11.85 -4.14
N LEU A 23 -23.35 10.81 -3.31
CA LEU A 23 -22.13 10.41 -2.60
C LEU A 23 -21.04 10.00 -3.58
N ARG A 24 -21.38 9.22 -4.62
CA ARG A 24 -20.44 8.86 -5.68
C ARG A 24 -19.85 10.09 -6.37
N LYS A 25 -20.72 11.05 -6.73
CA LYS A 25 -20.28 12.32 -7.32
C LYS A 25 -19.34 13.05 -6.38
N GLN A 26 -19.70 13.19 -5.10
CA GLN A 26 -18.88 13.91 -4.10
C GLN A 26 -17.50 13.29 -3.95
N VAL A 27 -17.41 11.98 -3.77
CA VAL A 27 -16.11 11.26 -3.61
C VAL A 27 -15.23 11.47 -4.83
N VAL A 28 -15.79 11.41 -6.04
CA VAL A 28 -14.99 11.62 -7.25
C VAL A 28 -14.53 13.06 -7.37
N ASP A 29 -15.41 14.04 -7.05
CA ASP A 29 -15.04 15.47 -7.04
C ASP A 29 -13.90 15.74 -6.05
N ASP A 30 -13.96 15.16 -4.85
CA ASP A 30 -12.92 15.29 -3.83
C ASP A 30 -11.59 14.70 -4.32
N LEU A 31 -11.60 13.48 -4.90
CA LEU A 31 -10.41 12.83 -5.43
C LEU A 31 -9.78 13.59 -6.63
N VAL A 32 -10.58 14.24 -7.45
CA VAL A 32 -10.10 15.13 -8.53
C VAL A 32 -9.47 16.40 -7.93
N ALA A 33 -10.14 17.01 -6.95
CA ALA A 33 -9.63 18.21 -6.29
C ALA A 33 -8.31 17.99 -5.55
N GLU A 34 -8.11 16.80 -4.97
CA GLU A 34 -6.87 16.38 -4.31
C GLU A 34 -5.75 15.97 -5.29
N GLY A 35 -6.04 15.86 -6.59
CA GLY A 35 -5.10 15.36 -7.59
C GLY A 35 -4.82 13.86 -7.50
N THR A 36 -5.68 13.09 -6.86
CA THR A 36 -5.63 11.62 -6.83
C THR A 36 -6.12 11.04 -8.16
N ILE A 37 -7.19 11.58 -8.71
CA ILE A 37 -7.66 11.33 -10.08
C ILE A 37 -7.11 12.45 -10.96
N VAL A 38 -6.36 12.07 -11.99
CA VAL A 38 -5.73 13.01 -12.92
C VAL A 38 -6.13 12.76 -14.38
N SER A 39 -6.65 11.56 -14.69
CA SER A 39 -7.04 11.18 -16.04
C SER A 39 -8.56 11.14 -16.22
N ALA A 40 -9.05 11.69 -17.33
CA ALA A 40 -10.49 11.68 -17.65
C ALA A 40 -11.08 10.25 -17.73
N PRO A 41 -10.39 9.22 -18.24
CA PRO A 41 -10.92 7.85 -18.24
C PRO A 41 -11.19 7.30 -16.84
N VAL A 42 -10.26 7.48 -15.88
CA VAL A 42 -10.43 7.03 -14.49
C VAL A 42 -11.58 7.77 -13.84
N GLU A 43 -11.65 9.10 -14.01
CA GLU A 43 -12.77 9.90 -13.52
C GLU A 43 -14.12 9.38 -14.05
N ALA A 44 -14.23 9.18 -15.37
CA ALA A 44 -15.45 8.72 -16.00
C ALA A 44 -15.87 7.33 -15.50
N ALA A 45 -14.93 6.39 -15.36
CA ALA A 45 -15.20 5.04 -14.84
C ALA A 45 -15.73 5.11 -13.39
N MET A 46 -15.08 5.87 -12.51
CA MET A 46 -15.49 5.99 -11.10
C MET A 46 -16.83 6.73 -10.92
N ARG A 47 -17.17 7.67 -11.80
CA ARG A 47 -18.50 8.31 -11.83
C ARG A 47 -19.59 7.35 -12.31
N LYS A 48 -19.25 6.45 -13.22
CA LYS A 48 -20.22 5.55 -13.87
C LYS A 48 -20.56 4.32 -13.03
N VAL A 49 -19.56 3.66 -12.44
CA VAL A 49 -19.76 2.37 -11.75
C VAL A 49 -20.35 2.59 -10.36
N PRO A 50 -21.55 2.04 -10.05
CA PRO A 50 -22.19 2.18 -8.75
C PRO A 50 -21.53 1.25 -7.72
N ARG A 51 -20.74 1.83 -6.82
CA ARG A 51 -19.95 1.13 -5.82
C ARG A 51 -20.81 0.36 -4.82
N GLU A 52 -21.96 0.91 -4.48
CA GLU A 52 -22.94 0.34 -3.54
C GLU A 52 -23.46 -1.04 -3.98
N LEU A 53 -23.51 -1.32 -5.27
CA LEU A 53 -23.94 -2.61 -5.77
C LEU A 53 -22.96 -3.75 -5.37
N PHE A 54 -21.71 -3.44 -5.13
CA PHE A 54 -20.67 -4.42 -4.75
C PHE A 54 -20.51 -4.61 -3.23
N ALA A 55 -21.35 -3.94 -2.45
CA ALA A 55 -21.43 -4.07 -1.00
C ALA A 55 -22.90 -4.02 -0.55
N PRO A 56 -23.74 -5.00 -0.96
CA PRO A 56 -25.17 -4.98 -0.67
C PRO A 56 -25.43 -4.94 0.84
N GLY A 57 -26.33 -4.05 1.26
CA GLY A 57 -26.67 -3.84 2.67
C GLY A 57 -25.70 -2.97 3.47
N ALA A 58 -24.62 -2.48 2.86
CA ALA A 58 -23.70 -1.55 3.52
C ALA A 58 -24.35 -0.17 3.69
N ASN A 59 -23.94 0.54 4.74
CA ASN A 59 -24.28 1.95 4.90
C ASN A 59 -23.61 2.78 3.79
N LEU A 60 -24.36 3.63 3.09
CA LEU A 60 -23.87 4.42 1.98
C LEU A 60 -22.74 5.39 2.38
N ASP A 61 -22.83 6.02 3.54
CA ASP A 61 -21.79 6.94 4.02
C ASP A 61 -20.48 6.18 4.37
N GLU A 62 -20.59 4.92 4.75
CA GLU A 62 -19.45 4.04 5.02
C GLU A 62 -18.78 3.54 3.73
N ILE A 63 -19.58 3.04 2.76
CA ILE A 63 -19.04 2.52 1.50
C ILE A 63 -18.45 3.63 0.61
N TYR A 64 -18.95 4.86 0.71
CA TYR A 64 -18.46 6.02 0.00
C TYR A 64 -17.44 6.85 0.80
N HIS A 65 -16.99 6.36 1.97
CA HIS A 65 -15.89 7.02 2.68
C HIS A 65 -14.60 6.99 1.85
N CYS A 66 -14.05 8.16 1.53
CA CYS A 66 -12.95 8.32 0.57
C CYS A 66 -11.71 7.47 0.89
N TYR A 67 -11.35 7.37 2.17
CA TYR A 67 -10.09 6.78 2.65
C TYR A 67 -10.23 5.43 3.34
N ASN A 68 -11.44 4.91 3.48
CA ASN A 68 -11.69 3.64 4.15
C ASN A 68 -12.17 2.57 3.16
N GLY A 69 -11.59 1.37 3.25
CA GLY A 69 -12.12 0.20 2.58
C GLY A 69 -13.30 -0.37 3.37
N PHE A 70 -14.21 -1.05 2.67
CA PHE A 70 -15.33 -1.77 3.28
C PHE A 70 -15.03 -3.27 3.29
N VAL A 71 -14.96 -3.86 4.50
CA VAL A 71 -14.67 -5.29 4.67
C VAL A 71 -15.90 -6.10 4.31
N THR A 72 -15.76 -7.02 3.36
CA THR A 72 -16.84 -7.89 2.85
C THR A 72 -16.77 -9.32 3.40
N LYS A 73 -15.58 -9.76 3.84
CA LYS A 73 -15.41 -11.09 4.46
C LYS A 73 -14.31 -11.05 5.51
N ARG A 74 -14.55 -11.79 6.61
CA ARG A 74 -13.56 -12.03 7.67
C ARG A 74 -13.34 -13.52 7.83
N ASP A 75 -12.15 -13.90 8.29
CA ASP A 75 -11.86 -15.28 8.70
C ASP A 75 -12.45 -15.60 10.10
N ALA A 76 -12.22 -16.83 10.57
CA ALA A 76 -12.68 -17.29 11.86
C ALA A 76 -12.06 -16.52 13.06
N ASP A 77 -10.89 -15.95 12.86
CA ASP A 77 -10.18 -15.15 13.86
C ASP A 77 -10.57 -13.66 13.82
N GLY A 78 -11.47 -13.29 12.89
CA GLY A 78 -11.95 -11.92 12.72
C GLY A 78 -11.05 -11.03 11.84
N ASN A 79 -10.00 -11.57 11.21
CA ASN A 79 -9.16 -10.84 10.29
C ASN A 79 -9.88 -10.57 8.97
N SER A 80 -9.65 -9.41 8.38
CA SER A 80 -10.22 -9.07 7.08
C SER A 80 -9.50 -9.85 5.96
N ILE A 81 -10.26 -10.63 5.19
CA ILE A 81 -9.75 -11.46 4.08
C ILE A 81 -10.30 -11.04 2.72
N SER A 82 -11.38 -10.25 2.67
CA SER A 82 -11.89 -9.62 1.45
C SER A 82 -12.48 -8.25 1.77
N SER A 83 -12.30 -7.30 0.87
CA SER A 83 -12.83 -5.94 1.03
C SER A 83 -13.03 -5.26 -0.33
N VAL A 84 -13.95 -4.30 -0.37
CA VAL A 84 -13.96 -3.27 -1.43
C VAL A 84 -13.00 -2.19 -0.98
N SER A 85 -11.87 -2.04 -1.66
CA SER A 85 -10.80 -1.10 -1.30
C SER A 85 -11.30 0.35 -1.25
N ALA A 86 -10.65 1.20 -0.46
CA ALA A 86 -10.99 2.62 -0.39
C ALA A 86 -10.98 3.28 -1.78
N PRO A 87 -11.91 4.21 -2.07
CA PRO A 87 -11.94 4.91 -3.35
C PRO A 87 -10.60 5.56 -3.73
N GLN A 88 -9.90 6.18 -2.79
CA GLN A 88 -8.58 6.75 -3.00
C GLN A 88 -7.56 5.72 -3.47
N VAL A 89 -7.55 4.54 -2.85
CA VAL A 89 -6.60 3.46 -3.20
C VAL A 89 -6.86 2.97 -4.62
N GLN A 90 -8.14 2.76 -4.97
CA GLN A 90 -8.53 2.32 -6.32
C GLN A 90 -8.17 3.36 -7.37
N ALA A 91 -8.49 4.64 -7.13
CA ALA A 91 -8.13 5.73 -8.03
C ALA A 91 -6.62 5.76 -8.30
N HIS A 92 -5.79 5.75 -7.25
CA HIS A 92 -4.34 5.73 -7.42
C HIS A 92 -3.83 4.50 -8.19
N MET A 93 -4.38 3.32 -7.92
CA MET A 93 -3.97 2.10 -8.64
C MET A 93 -4.35 2.15 -10.12
N LEU A 94 -5.55 2.65 -10.45
CA LEU A 94 -5.99 2.79 -11.84
C LEU A 94 -5.14 3.82 -12.60
N GLU A 95 -4.77 4.94 -11.96
CA GLU A 95 -3.84 5.92 -12.54
C GLU A 95 -2.44 5.33 -12.74
N GLN A 96 -1.90 4.58 -11.76
CA GLN A 96 -0.61 3.90 -11.90
C GLN A 96 -0.60 2.84 -13.02
N ALA A 97 -1.74 2.20 -13.27
CA ALA A 97 -1.87 1.15 -14.27
C ALA A 97 -1.87 1.68 -15.71
N GLU A 98 -2.22 2.95 -15.94
CA GLU A 98 -2.28 3.59 -17.27
C GLU A 98 -3.03 2.72 -18.29
N ILE A 99 -4.28 2.40 -17.95
CA ILE A 99 -5.12 1.51 -18.76
C ILE A 99 -5.67 2.25 -19.97
N THR A 100 -5.65 1.58 -21.13
CA THR A 100 -6.24 2.11 -22.37
C THR A 100 -7.24 1.14 -22.96
N VAL A 101 -8.11 1.67 -23.85
CA VAL A 101 -9.13 0.89 -24.55
C VAL A 101 -8.51 -0.27 -25.34
N GLY A 102 -9.11 -1.43 -25.26
CA GLY A 102 -8.68 -2.64 -25.97
C GLY A 102 -7.70 -3.53 -25.19
N MET A 103 -7.18 -3.07 -24.06
CA MET A 103 -6.25 -3.85 -23.24
C MET A 103 -6.88 -5.11 -22.65
N ARG A 104 -6.02 -6.11 -22.40
CA ARG A 104 -6.33 -7.34 -21.68
C ARG A 104 -5.73 -7.26 -20.29
N ILE A 105 -6.58 -7.40 -19.27
CA ILE A 105 -6.19 -7.20 -17.88
C ILE A 105 -6.45 -8.47 -17.07
N LEU A 106 -5.48 -8.81 -16.19
CA LEU A 106 -5.66 -9.72 -15.08
C LEU A 106 -5.74 -8.91 -13.79
N GLU A 107 -6.82 -9.06 -13.05
CA GLU A 107 -6.95 -8.63 -11.67
C GLU A 107 -6.79 -9.82 -10.74
N ILE A 108 -5.99 -9.67 -9.69
CA ILE A 108 -5.77 -10.65 -8.63
C ILE A 108 -6.36 -10.12 -7.33
N GLY A 109 -7.38 -10.82 -6.80
CA GLY A 109 -8.22 -10.38 -5.70
C GLY A 109 -9.56 -9.84 -6.21
N SER A 110 -10.60 -10.67 -6.21
CA SER A 110 -11.89 -10.38 -6.87
C SER A 110 -12.94 -9.86 -5.89
N GLY A 111 -13.06 -8.54 -5.76
CA GLY A 111 -14.22 -7.92 -5.08
C GLY A 111 -15.37 -7.53 -6.02
N GLY A 112 -15.19 -7.66 -7.34
CA GLY A 112 -16.13 -7.26 -8.38
C GLY A 112 -16.07 -5.77 -8.74
N TYR A 113 -16.06 -4.86 -7.79
CA TYR A 113 -16.09 -3.41 -8.06
C TYR A 113 -14.91 -2.94 -8.90
N ASN A 114 -13.69 -3.33 -8.54
CA ASN A 114 -12.51 -2.92 -9.30
C ASN A 114 -12.51 -3.56 -10.71
N ALA A 115 -12.97 -4.80 -10.85
CA ALA A 115 -13.17 -5.46 -12.15
C ALA A 115 -14.17 -4.70 -13.04
N ALA A 116 -15.24 -4.13 -12.46
CA ALA A 116 -16.18 -3.28 -13.19
C ALA A 116 -15.53 -1.97 -13.67
N LEU A 117 -14.71 -1.32 -12.81
CA LEU A 117 -13.92 -0.13 -13.20
C LEU A 117 -12.95 -0.46 -14.33
N LEU A 118 -12.25 -1.58 -14.24
CA LEU A 118 -11.35 -2.06 -15.28
C LEU A 118 -12.10 -2.33 -16.60
N ALA A 119 -13.31 -2.91 -16.52
CA ALA A 119 -14.14 -3.15 -17.70
C ALA A 119 -14.57 -1.86 -18.39
N GLU A 120 -14.85 -0.80 -17.64
CA GLU A 120 -15.12 0.53 -18.23
C GLU A 120 -13.89 1.10 -18.92
N LEU A 121 -12.72 1.01 -18.31
CA LEU A 121 -11.47 1.56 -18.85
C LEU A 121 -11.02 0.86 -20.12
N VAL A 122 -11.11 -0.47 -20.18
CA VAL A 122 -10.72 -1.21 -21.40
C VAL A 122 -11.76 -1.13 -22.51
N GLY A 123 -12.98 -0.70 -22.21
CA GLY A 123 -14.06 -0.59 -23.18
C GLY A 123 -14.53 -1.95 -23.75
N PRO A 124 -15.41 -1.95 -24.78
CA PRO A 124 -16.00 -3.16 -25.32
C PRO A 124 -15.02 -4.06 -26.09
N SER A 125 -13.91 -3.54 -26.56
CA SER A 125 -12.86 -4.30 -27.27
C SER A 125 -11.80 -4.91 -26.37
N GLY A 126 -11.74 -4.49 -25.10
CA GLY A 126 -10.83 -5.03 -24.10
C GLY A 126 -11.40 -6.21 -23.34
N GLN A 127 -10.56 -6.86 -22.54
CA GLN A 127 -10.91 -8.03 -21.76
C GLN A 127 -10.40 -7.90 -20.31
N VAL A 128 -11.25 -8.22 -19.36
CA VAL A 128 -10.91 -8.30 -17.93
C VAL A 128 -11.10 -9.72 -17.46
N THR A 129 -10.08 -10.27 -16.82
CA THR A 129 -10.13 -11.51 -16.05
C THR A 129 -9.83 -11.15 -14.60
N THR A 130 -10.71 -11.55 -13.67
CA THR A 130 -10.51 -11.36 -12.22
C THR A 130 -10.48 -12.71 -11.53
N ILE A 131 -9.57 -12.88 -10.58
CA ILE A 131 -9.43 -14.16 -9.86
C ILE A 131 -9.43 -13.97 -8.35
N ASP A 132 -9.94 -14.98 -7.67
CA ASP A 132 -9.80 -15.15 -6.23
C ASP A 132 -9.65 -16.63 -5.90
N ILE A 133 -9.04 -16.94 -4.75
CA ILE A 133 -8.91 -18.31 -4.25
C ILE A 133 -10.15 -18.76 -3.47
N ASP A 134 -11.00 -17.83 -3.09
CA ASP A 134 -12.19 -18.05 -2.26
C ASP A 134 -13.43 -18.14 -3.15
N GLU A 135 -14.10 -19.30 -3.14
CA GLU A 135 -15.29 -19.57 -3.95
C GLU A 135 -16.45 -18.60 -3.61
N ASP A 136 -16.68 -18.30 -2.32
CA ASP A 136 -17.73 -17.34 -1.93
C ASP A 136 -17.47 -15.94 -2.49
N VAL A 137 -16.18 -15.56 -2.62
CA VAL A 137 -15.80 -14.25 -3.19
C VAL A 137 -16.03 -14.24 -4.68
N THR A 138 -15.63 -15.29 -5.42
CA THR A 138 -15.84 -15.39 -6.87
C THR A 138 -17.31 -15.49 -7.24
N ASP A 139 -18.11 -16.27 -6.50
CA ASP A 139 -19.55 -16.39 -6.74
C ASP A 139 -20.27 -15.07 -6.53
N ARG A 140 -19.97 -14.37 -5.43
CA ARG A 140 -20.50 -13.04 -5.17
C ARG A 140 -20.07 -12.04 -6.24
N ALA A 141 -18.81 -12.04 -6.65
CA ALA A 141 -18.31 -11.16 -7.70
C ALA A 141 -19.02 -11.42 -9.04
N SER A 142 -19.22 -12.69 -9.42
CA SER A 142 -19.95 -13.07 -10.64
C SER A 142 -21.39 -12.56 -10.63
N LEU A 143 -22.10 -12.75 -9.51
CA LEU A 143 -23.47 -12.28 -9.33
C LEU A 143 -23.57 -10.77 -9.47
N LEU A 144 -22.77 -10.03 -8.68
CA LEU A 144 -22.84 -8.58 -8.61
C LEU A 144 -22.36 -7.90 -9.92
N LEU A 145 -21.34 -8.47 -10.59
CA LEU A 145 -20.94 -8.03 -11.92
C LEU A 145 -22.05 -8.22 -12.96
N GLY A 146 -22.77 -9.36 -12.88
CA GLY A 146 -23.92 -9.62 -13.75
C GLY A 146 -25.05 -8.60 -13.54
N GLU A 147 -25.43 -8.35 -12.29
CA GLU A 147 -26.45 -7.35 -11.90
C GLU A 147 -26.07 -5.92 -12.30
N ALA A 148 -24.79 -5.58 -12.19
CA ALA A 148 -24.26 -4.28 -12.57
C ALA A 148 -24.04 -4.12 -14.09
N GLY A 149 -24.33 -5.13 -14.91
CA GLY A 149 -24.18 -5.08 -16.37
C GLY A 149 -22.77 -5.38 -16.90
N TYR A 150 -21.91 -5.97 -16.09
CA TYR A 150 -20.51 -6.32 -16.44
C TYR A 150 -20.29 -7.84 -16.62
N SER A 151 -21.31 -8.58 -17.06
CA SER A 151 -21.23 -10.04 -17.29
C SER A 151 -20.13 -10.49 -18.29
N ARG A 152 -19.52 -9.55 -19.01
CA ARG A 152 -18.36 -9.80 -19.88
C ARG A 152 -17.04 -9.99 -19.15
N VAL A 153 -16.96 -9.69 -17.86
CA VAL A 153 -15.78 -9.94 -17.02
C VAL A 153 -15.66 -11.43 -16.75
N ASN A 154 -14.48 -12.00 -17.00
CA ASN A 154 -14.20 -13.40 -16.67
C ASN A 154 -13.85 -13.53 -15.19
N VAL A 155 -14.73 -14.10 -14.38
CA VAL A 155 -14.44 -14.41 -12.97
C VAL A 155 -13.94 -15.84 -12.89
N VAL A 156 -12.80 -16.06 -12.24
CA VAL A 156 -12.13 -17.36 -12.19
C VAL A 156 -11.75 -17.69 -10.74
N LEU A 157 -12.15 -18.87 -10.27
CA LEU A 157 -11.67 -19.45 -9.02
C LEU A 157 -10.29 -20.06 -9.25
N ALA A 158 -9.24 -19.43 -8.73
CA ALA A 158 -7.85 -19.89 -8.89
C ALA A 158 -6.93 -19.33 -7.82
N ASP A 159 -5.85 -20.08 -7.52
CA ASP A 159 -4.73 -19.54 -6.73
C ASP A 159 -3.92 -18.55 -7.57
N ALA A 160 -3.68 -17.37 -7.01
CA ALA A 160 -2.94 -16.29 -7.65
C ALA A 160 -1.52 -16.68 -8.07
N GLU A 161 -0.87 -17.62 -7.37
CA GLU A 161 0.49 -18.11 -7.68
C GLU A 161 0.63 -18.56 -9.13
N SER A 162 -0.43 -19.13 -9.71
CA SER A 162 -0.45 -19.65 -11.08
C SER A 162 -0.94 -18.63 -12.13
N GLY A 163 -1.56 -17.54 -11.71
CA GLY A 163 -2.27 -16.64 -12.63
C GLY A 163 -3.37 -17.36 -13.42
N VAL A 164 -3.66 -16.88 -14.63
CA VAL A 164 -4.65 -17.50 -15.53
C VAL A 164 -4.08 -17.59 -16.96
N PRO A 165 -3.25 -18.58 -17.27
CA PRO A 165 -2.57 -18.68 -18.57
C PRO A 165 -3.54 -18.81 -19.76
N LYS A 166 -4.77 -19.31 -19.54
CA LYS A 166 -5.79 -19.44 -20.59
C LYS A 166 -6.15 -18.10 -21.24
N HIS A 167 -6.06 -17.01 -20.51
CA HIS A 167 -6.45 -15.68 -21.00
C HIS A 167 -5.24 -14.76 -21.26
N ALA A 168 -4.01 -15.25 -21.04
CA ALA A 168 -2.76 -14.54 -21.32
C ALA A 168 -2.52 -14.36 -22.85
N PRO A 169 -1.63 -13.44 -23.29
CA PRO A 169 -0.89 -12.49 -22.43
C PRO A 169 -1.76 -11.31 -21.96
N TYR A 170 -1.34 -10.66 -20.88
CA TYR A 170 -2.01 -9.50 -20.29
C TYR A 170 -1.18 -8.23 -20.48
N ASP A 171 -1.82 -7.15 -20.93
CA ASP A 171 -1.19 -5.83 -21.01
C ASP A 171 -0.96 -5.23 -19.61
N ARG A 172 -1.85 -5.60 -18.66
CA ARG A 172 -1.78 -5.18 -17.27
C ARG A 172 -2.11 -6.36 -16.35
N ILE A 173 -1.32 -6.50 -15.28
CA ILE A 173 -1.64 -7.36 -14.15
C ILE A 173 -1.78 -6.46 -12.92
N LEU A 174 -2.97 -6.38 -12.34
CA LEU A 174 -3.26 -5.60 -11.14
C LEU A 174 -3.51 -6.54 -9.97
N VAL A 175 -2.64 -6.46 -8.96
CA VAL A 175 -2.80 -7.23 -7.72
C VAL A 175 -3.46 -6.34 -6.68
N THR A 176 -4.59 -6.76 -6.14
CA THR A 176 -5.38 -6.00 -5.15
C THR A 176 -5.34 -6.62 -3.76
N VAL A 177 -4.38 -7.50 -3.53
CA VAL A 177 -4.03 -8.12 -2.25
C VAL A 177 -2.54 -7.91 -1.97
N GLY A 178 -2.14 -7.92 -0.69
CA GLY A 178 -0.74 -7.72 -0.31
C GLY A 178 0.12 -8.93 -0.67
N ALA A 179 1.03 -8.78 -1.61
CA ALA A 179 1.92 -9.82 -2.07
C ALA A 179 3.29 -9.71 -1.38
N TRP A 180 3.80 -10.84 -0.89
CA TRP A 180 5.16 -10.89 -0.37
C TRP A 180 6.20 -11.06 -1.47
N ASP A 181 5.85 -11.77 -2.55
CA ASP A 181 6.74 -12.04 -3.68
C ASP A 181 6.01 -11.90 -5.02
N ILE A 182 6.73 -11.98 -6.11
CA ILE A 182 6.23 -11.94 -7.48
C ILE A 182 6.44 -13.32 -8.12
N PRO A 183 5.37 -14.13 -8.25
CA PRO A 183 5.45 -15.44 -8.86
C PRO A 183 5.91 -15.38 -10.32
N PRO A 184 6.73 -16.33 -10.81
CA PRO A 184 7.17 -16.39 -12.21
C PRO A 184 6.02 -16.45 -13.21
N ALA A 185 4.87 -17.03 -12.81
CA ALA A 185 3.69 -17.12 -13.66
C ALA A 185 3.15 -15.74 -14.07
N TRP A 186 3.25 -14.73 -13.20
CA TRP A 186 2.81 -13.37 -13.56
C TRP A 186 3.70 -12.77 -14.65
N LEU A 187 5.01 -13.02 -14.57
CA LEU A 187 5.98 -12.49 -15.55
C LEU A 187 5.82 -13.15 -16.91
N THR A 188 5.58 -14.47 -16.93
CA THR A 188 5.37 -15.20 -18.19
C THR A 188 4.01 -14.91 -18.85
N GLN A 189 3.03 -14.43 -18.08
CA GLN A 189 1.71 -14.05 -18.59
C GLN A 189 1.59 -12.54 -18.89
N LEU A 190 2.58 -11.74 -18.50
CA LEU A 190 2.65 -10.32 -18.82
C LEU A 190 3.11 -10.14 -20.28
N ALA A 191 2.40 -9.32 -21.04
CA ALA A 191 2.76 -9.00 -22.43
C ALA A 191 4.09 -8.22 -22.49
N GLU A 192 4.73 -8.24 -23.66
CA GLU A 192 5.85 -7.34 -23.93
C GLU A 192 5.38 -5.87 -23.81
N GLY A 193 6.12 -5.05 -23.05
CA GLY A 193 5.70 -3.69 -22.69
C GLY A 193 4.53 -3.63 -21.72
N GLY A 194 4.11 -4.78 -21.17
CA GLY A 194 3.08 -4.85 -20.14
C GLY A 194 3.55 -4.30 -18.80
N ARG A 195 2.58 -3.94 -17.93
CA ARG A 195 2.85 -3.41 -16.58
C ARG A 195 2.23 -4.29 -15.51
N LEU A 196 3.02 -4.61 -14.48
CA LEU A 196 2.59 -5.28 -13.26
C LEU A 196 2.41 -4.22 -12.16
N LEU A 197 1.21 -4.12 -11.60
CA LEU A 197 0.93 -3.28 -10.43
C LEU A 197 0.68 -4.19 -9.22
N VAL A 198 1.53 -4.10 -8.21
CA VAL A 198 1.49 -5.01 -7.07
C VAL A 198 1.75 -4.29 -5.75
N PRO A 199 0.90 -4.53 -4.71
CA PRO A 199 1.19 -4.14 -3.33
C PRO A 199 2.27 -5.07 -2.76
N LEU A 200 3.54 -4.76 -3.03
CA LEU A 200 4.67 -5.57 -2.60
C LEU A 200 5.04 -5.27 -1.16
N GLN A 201 5.14 -6.29 -0.35
CA GLN A 201 5.59 -6.21 1.03
C GLN A 201 7.12 -6.32 1.08
N VAL A 202 7.74 -5.37 1.79
CA VAL A 202 9.18 -5.27 1.96
C VAL A 202 9.48 -4.86 3.39
N SER A 203 10.15 -5.72 4.15
CA SER A 203 10.52 -5.46 5.56
C SER A 203 9.33 -5.00 6.43
N GLY A 204 8.15 -5.61 6.27
CA GLY A 204 6.93 -5.25 7.00
C GLY A 204 6.28 -3.94 6.55
N LEU A 205 6.74 -3.36 5.45
CA LEU A 205 6.17 -2.19 4.80
C LEU A 205 5.55 -2.60 3.46
N SER A 206 4.31 -2.18 3.20
CA SER A 206 3.62 -2.47 1.94
C SER A 206 3.67 -1.25 1.01
N ARG A 207 4.00 -1.47 -0.26
CA ARG A 207 3.98 -0.45 -1.30
C ARG A 207 3.30 -0.95 -2.55
N THR A 208 2.32 -0.22 -3.06
CA THR A 208 1.79 -0.45 -4.41
C THR A 208 2.77 0.09 -5.42
N ILE A 209 3.41 -0.81 -6.15
CA ILE A 209 4.49 -0.50 -7.09
C ILE A 209 4.04 -0.88 -8.49
N ALA A 210 4.17 0.06 -9.43
CA ALA A 210 4.03 -0.22 -10.85
C ALA A 210 5.40 -0.61 -11.43
N PHE A 211 5.49 -1.82 -11.96
CA PHE A 211 6.70 -2.37 -12.57
C PHE A 211 6.55 -2.54 -14.08
N GLU A 212 7.63 -2.33 -14.80
CA GLU A 212 7.78 -2.67 -16.21
C GLU A 212 9.07 -3.45 -16.42
N HIS A 213 9.10 -4.30 -17.44
CA HIS A 213 10.32 -4.99 -17.87
C HIS A 213 11.32 -3.99 -18.46
N ALA A 214 12.55 -4.01 -17.94
CA ALA A 214 13.69 -3.31 -18.50
C ALA A 214 14.98 -4.04 -18.13
N ASP A 215 15.90 -4.19 -19.06
CA ASP A 215 17.24 -4.74 -18.83
C ASP A 215 17.26 -6.14 -18.16
N GLY A 216 16.28 -6.99 -18.47
CA GLY A 216 16.18 -8.36 -17.93
C GLY A 216 15.62 -8.46 -16.51
N CYS A 217 15.12 -7.36 -15.95
CA CYS A 217 14.47 -7.31 -14.63
C CYS A 217 13.19 -6.49 -14.69
N LEU A 218 12.43 -6.47 -13.59
CA LEU A 218 11.36 -5.49 -13.40
C LEU A 218 11.92 -4.22 -12.75
N VAL A 219 11.57 -3.06 -13.30
CA VAL A 219 11.96 -1.74 -12.76
C VAL A 219 10.72 -0.97 -12.35
N SER A 220 10.73 -0.41 -11.14
CA SER A 220 9.62 0.42 -10.65
C SER A 220 9.51 1.73 -11.43
N ARG A 221 8.28 2.09 -11.80
CA ARG A 221 7.94 3.39 -12.41
C ARG A 221 7.32 4.36 -11.40
N SER A 222 6.59 3.82 -10.43
CA SER A 222 6.01 4.59 -9.33
C SER A 222 5.79 3.69 -8.12
N SER A 223 5.75 4.28 -6.93
CA SER A 223 5.40 3.57 -5.70
C SER A 223 4.56 4.44 -4.78
N ARG A 224 3.54 3.85 -4.13
CA ARG A 224 2.64 4.49 -3.17
C ARG A 224 2.50 3.64 -1.92
N LEU A 225 2.28 4.26 -0.75
CA LEU A 225 2.04 3.55 0.51
C LEU A 225 0.55 3.27 0.66
N PHE A 226 0.17 1.99 0.56
CA PHE A 226 -1.18 1.53 0.89
C PHE A 226 -1.11 0.17 1.59
N GLY A 227 -2.07 -0.07 2.50
CA GLY A 227 -2.27 -1.36 3.14
C GLY A 227 -3.30 -2.19 2.37
N PHE A 228 -3.07 -3.50 2.31
CA PHE A 228 -3.97 -4.47 1.68
C PHE A 228 -4.16 -5.68 2.58
N VAL A 229 -5.26 -6.39 2.41
CA VAL A 229 -5.43 -7.73 2.97
C VAL A 229 -4.33 -8.65 2.42
N PRO A 230 -3.74 -9.53 3.24
CA PRO A 230 -2.64 -10.39 2.80
C PRO A 230 -3.13 -11.41 1.76
N MET A 231 -2.26 -11.75 0.82
CA MET A 231 -2.47 -12.85 -0.13
C MET A 231 -2.58 -14.17 0.60
N GLN A 232 -3.51 -14.99 0.14
CA GLN A 232 -3.74 -16.35 0.63
C GLN A 232 -3.17 -17.40 -0.35
N GLY A 233 -3.30 -18.68 -0.01
CA GLY A 233 -2.87 -19.80 -0.86
C GLY A 233 -1.35 -19.96 -0.91
N ALA A 234 -0.81 -20.40 -2.04
CA ALA A 234 0.60 -20.70 -2.22
C ALA A 234 1.51 -19.45 -2.15
N GLY A 235 0.94 -18.26 -2.40
CA GLY A 235 1.61 -16.97 -2.25
C GLY A 235 1.52 -16.37 -0.85
N ALA A 236 0.87 -17.05 0.11
CA ALA A 236 0.79 -16.58 1.49
C ALA A 236 2.17 -16.52 2.15
N HIS A 237 2.40 -15.45 2.90
CA HIS A 237 3.61 -15.28 3.69
C HIS A 237 3.25 -14.88 5.11
N GLN A 238 3.82 -15.60 6.06
CA GLN A 238 3.72 -15.27 7.48
C GLN A 238 5.11 -14.89 7.97
N GLY A 239 5.29 -13.62 8.29
CA GLY A 239 6.49 -13.15 8.96
C GLY A 239 6.61 -13.74 10.36
N LYS A 240 7.79 -13.60 10.97
CA LYS A 240 8.02 -14.02 12.35
C LYS A 240 7.48 -12.98 13.33
N LEU A 241 6.87 -13.47 14.39
CA LEU A 241 6.36 -12.65 15.48
C LEU A 241 7.10 -12.95 16.76
N LEU A 242 7.58 -11.92 17.42
CA LEU A 242 8.10 -12.02 18.78
C LEU A 242 7.15 -11.26 19.72
N VAL A 243 6.38 -12.03 20.48
CA VAL A 243 5.38 -11.50 21.42
C VAL A 243 6.05 -11.22 22.76
N MET A 244 5.89 -10.02 23.27
CA MET A 244 6.52 -9.53 24.50
C MET A 244 5.47 -9.00 25.46
N ARG A 245 5.80 -8.94 26.76
CA ARG A 245 4.93 -8.38 27.81
C ARG A 245 3.48 -8.88 27.79
N GLY A 246 3.33 -10.21 27.66
CA GLY A 246 2.00 -10.82 27.67
C GLY A 246 1.12 -10.43 26.48
N GLY A 247 1.70 -9.99 25.37
CA GLY A 247 0.98 -9.59 24.15
C GLY A 247 0.78 -8.09 23.98
N GLU A 248 1.17 -7.26 24.96
CA GLU A 248 1.12 -5.81 24.82
C GLU A 248 1.94 -5.31 23.64
N VAL A 249 3.14 -5.89 23.47
CA VAL A 249 4.10 -5.51 22.42
C VAL A 249 4.42 -6.70 21.56
N THR A 250 4.39 -6.54 20.23
CA THR A 250 4.79 -7.56 19.26
C THR A 250 5.77 -6.96 18.26
N LEU A 251 6.95 -7.59 18.12
CA LEU A 251 7.85 -7.31 17.02
C LEU A 251 7.49 -8.22 15.83
N ARG A 252 7.37 -7.62 14.64
CA ARG A 252 7.03 -8.31 13.38
C ARG A 252 8.20 -8.21 12.42
N PHE A 253 8.70 -9.35 11.98
CA PHE A 253 9.78 -9.48 11.01
C PHE A 253 9.23 -10.12 9.73
N ASP A 254 9.65 -9.66 8.57
CA ASP A 254 9.31 -10.29 7.28
C ASP A 254 10.07 -11.59 7.06
N GLY A 255 11.31 -11.66 7.55
CA GLY A 255 12.17 -12.83 7.51
C GLY A 255 12.38 -13.42 8.91
N ASP A 256 13.56 -14.00 9.11
CA ASP A 256 13.95 -14.53 10.40
C ASP A 256 14.22 -13.42 11.42
N VAL A 257 14.05 -13.75 12.69
CA VAL A 257 14.47 -12.87 13.80
C VAL A 257 16.01 -12.83 13.79
N PRO A 258 16.62 -11.62 13.75
CA PRO A 258 18.08 -11.49 13.53
C PRO A 258 18.92 -11.87 14.74
N VAL A 259 18.31 -12.17 15.88
CA VAL A 259 18.93 -12.56 17.14
C VAL A 259 18.22 -13.75 17.74
N ASP A 260 18.84 -14.44 18.69
CA ASP A 260 18.14 -15.44 19.50
C ASP A 260 17.05 -14.71 20.34
N PRO A 261 15.76 -15.08 20.22
CA PRO A 261 14.69 -14.45 20.98
C PRO A 261 14.91 -14.39 22.48
N SER A 262 15.66 -15.34 23.05
CA SER A 262 15.96 -15.41 24.50
C SER A 262 16.76 -14.21 25.01
N VAL A 263 17.61 -13.60 24.17
CA VAL A 263 18.39 -12.41 24.57
C VAL A 263 17.52 -11.15 24.71
N LEU A 264 16.29 -11.19 24.23
CA LEU A 264 15.32 -10.10 24.34
C LEU A 264 14.30 -10.33 25.48
N GLU A 265 14.42 -11.44 26.24
CA GLU A 265 13.56 -11.66 27.41
C GLU A 265 13.80 -10.55 28.44
N GLY A 266 12.71 -9.89 28.89
CA GLY A 266 12.78 -8.80 29.85
C GLY A 266 13.42 -7.51 29.34
N VAL A 267 13.82 -7.40 28.08
CA VAL A 267 14.49 -6.20 27.53
C VAL A 267 13.67 -4.93 27.75
N LEU A 268 12.34 -5.01 27.66
CA LEU A 268 11.45 -3.87 27.84
C LEU A 268 11.27 -3.47 29.32
N ASP A 269 11.83 -4.21 30.27
CA ASP A 269 11.87 -3.86 31.70
C ASP A 269 13.13 -3.04 32.05
N ALA A 270 14.10 -2.95 31.13
CA ALA A 270 15.26 -2.08 31.27
C ALA A 270 14.87 -0.59 31.19
N PRO A 271 15.68 0.31 31.78
CA PRO A 271 15.46 1.75 31.63
C PRO A 271 15.42 2.18 30.17
N ARG A 272 14.40 2.97 29.81
CA ARG A 272 14.27 3.53 28.47
C ARG A 272 15.33 4.59 28.22
N VAL A 273 16.04 4.47 27.10
CA VAL A 273 16.93 5.48 26.54
C VAL A 273 16.15 6.27 25.47
N GLU A 274 16.34 7.57 25.41
CA GLU A 274 15.71 8.46 24.43
C GLU A 274 16.78 9.27 23.71
N VAL A 275 16.73 9.26 22.38
CA VAL A 275 17.58 10.07 21.51
C VAL A 275 16.70 10.86 20.57
N TRP A 276 16.91 12.20 20.52
CA TRP A 276 16.18 13.08 19.62
C TRP A 276 17.09 13.49 18.47
N SER A 277 16.63 13.26 17.25
CA SER A 277 17.48 13.40 16.06
C SER A 277 17.75 14.85 15.66
N GLY A 278 16.93 15.80 16.07
CA GLY A 278 16.94 17.16 15.53
C GLY A 278 16.31 17.29 14.14
N ALA A 279 16.00 16.16 13.48
CA ALA A 279 15.30 16.16 12.20
C ALA A 279 13.79 16.32 12.45
N THR A 280 13.20 17.34 11.85
CA THR A 280 11.77 17.64 11.95
C THR A 280 11.02 17.14 10.72
N ILE A 281 9.70 16.93 10.87
CA ILE A 281 8.79 16.61 9.79
C ILE A 281 7.50 17.42 9.94
N GLY A 282 7.01 17.97 8.84
CA GLY A 282 5.75 18.70 8.83
C GLY A 282 4.58 17.81 9.20
N ARG A 283 3.61 18.34 9.92
CA ARG A 283 2.47 17.58 10.45
C ARG A 283 1.70 16.78 9.41
N PHE A 284 1.70 17.23 8.16
CA PHE A 284 1.01 16.57 7.03
C PHE A 284 1.98 16.00 5.99
N GLU A 285 3.27 16.03 6.28
CA GLU A 285 4.28 15.47 5.39
C GLU A 285 4.26 13.95 5.43
N PRO A 286 4.36 13.24 4.27
CA PRO A 286 4.33 11.79 4.24
C PRO A 286 5.58 11.16 4.89
N TRP A 287 5.39 10.29 5.86
CA TRP A 287 6.49 9.60 6.59
C TRP A 287 6.99 8.33 5.90
N ALA A 288 6.27 7.87 4.89
CA ALA A 288 6.47 6.57 4.27
C ALA A 288 7.90 6.34 3.78
N ASN A 289 8.54 7.37 3.21
CA ASN A 289 9.90 7.25 2.69
C ASN A 289 10.94 7.20 3.81
N ALA A 290 10.75 7.89 4.94
CA ALA A 290 11.64 7.76 6.09
C ALA A 290 11.65 6.33 6.66
N HIS A 291 10.49 5.72 6.83
CA HIS A 291 10.40 4.33 7.27
C HIS A 291 11.03 3.34 6.28
N MET A 292 10.84 3.57 4.97
CA MET A 292 11.47 2.74 3.94
C MET A 292 12.99 2.94 3.91
N TRP A 293 13.49 4.17 4.12
CA TRP A 293 14.92 4.41 4.29
C TRP A 293 15.50 3.58 5.43
N LEU A 294 14.90 3.65 6.61
CA LEU A 294 15.34 2.88 7.78
C LEU A 294 15.35 1.36 7.49
N ALA A 295 14.34 0.86 6.78
CA ALA A 295 14.24 -0.55 6.40
C ALA A 295 15.36 -0.98 5.42
N THR A 296 15.93 -0.05 4.66
CA THR A 296 17.03 -0.33 3.73
C THR A 296 18.41 -0.09 4.36
N ALA A 297 18.54 0.89 5.24
CA ALA A 297 19.79 1.31 5.82
C ALA A 297 20.20 0.49 7.06
N LEU A 298 19.23 -0.05 7.80
CA LEU A 298 19.48 -0.72 9.08
C LEU A 298 19.35 -2.24 8.99
N HIS A 299 20.25 -2.94 9.65
CA HIS A 299 20.10 -4.37 9.90
C HIS A 299 19.14 -4.60 11.07
N GLY A 300 18.48 -5.78 11.08
CA GLY A 300 17.54 -6.10 12.16
C GLY A 300 16.26 -5.27 12.18
N PHE A 301 15.93 -4.60 11.08
CA PHE A 301 14.71 -3.83 10.94
C PHE A 301 13.48 -4.73 11.09
N CYS A 302 12.51 -4.23 11.85
CA CYS A 302 11.21 -4.85 12.06
C CYS A 302 10.13 -3.78 12.30
N ARG A 303 8.91 -4.23 12.55
CA ARG A 303 7.82 -3.37 13.00
C ARG A 303 7.48 -3.70 14.44
N VAL A 304 7.45 -2.71 15.32
CA VAL A 304 6.84 -2.86 16.65
C VAL A 304 5.37 -2.52 16.56
N VAL A 305 4.53 -3.38 17.15
CA VAL A 305 3.07 -3.21 17.20
C VAL A 305 2.63 -3.26 18.65
N VAL A 306 1.74 -2.36 19.04
CA VAL A 306 1.15 -2.27 20.39
C VAL A 306 -0.31 -2.70 20.33
N ASP A 307 -0.70 -3.64 21.18
CA ASP A 307 -2.12 -3.96 21.38
C ASP A 307 -2.76 -2.84 22.21
N ARG A 308 -3.64 -2.07 21.59
CA ARG A 308 -4.33 -0.94 22.24
C ARG A 308 -5.17 -1.32 23.47
N LYS A 309 -5.56 -2.59 23.59
CA LYS A 309 -6.34 -3.07 24.75
C LYS A 309 -5.44 -3.34 25.95
N LEU A 310 -4.15 -3.60 25.71
CA LEU A 310 -3.16 -3.93 26.73
C LEU A 310 -2.17 -2.78 26.97
N ASP A 311 -2.26 -1.70 26.18
CA ASP A 311 -1.30 -0.59 26.13
C ASP A 311 -1.13 0.11 27.47
N THR A 312 0.06 0.00 28.05
CA THR A 312 0.46 0.69 29.29
C THR A 312 1.16 2.03 29.03
N GLY A 313 1.33 2.44 27.77
CA GLY A 313 2.09 3.62 27.36
C GLY A 313 3.61 3.41 27.35
N LEU A 314 4.09 2.17 27.47
CA LEU A 314 5.52 1.84 27.42
C LEU A 314 6.12 2.16 26.05
N ILE A 315 5.44 1.76 24.98
CA ILE A 315 5.79 2.05 23.60
C ILE A 315 4.89 3.17 23.09
N SER A 316 5.49 4.22 22.55
CA SER A 316 4.77 5.41 22.07
C SER A 316 5.02 5.61 20.58
N PRO A 317 4.30 4.91 19.68
CA PRO A 317 4.42 5.11 18.25
C PRO A 317 4.01 6.55 17.84
N PRO A 318 4.52 7.06 16.70
CA PRO A 318 4.17 8.39 16.21
C PRO A 318 2.65 8.58 16.06
N GLY A 319 2.14 9.68 16.55
CA GLY A 319 0.72 10.03 16.45
C GLY A 319 -0.20 9.05 17.18
N ARG A 320 -1.28 8.61 16.49
CA ARG A 320 -2.24 7.62 17.02
C ARG A 320 -2.06 6.23 16.39
N GLN A 321 -0.92 5.96 15.81
CA GLN A 321 -0.64 4.65 15.20
C GLN A 321 -0.45 3.60 16.30
N SER A 322 -0.76 2.35 15.96
CA SER A 322 -0.48 1.19 16.82
C SER A 322 0.83 0.49 16.44
N ALA A 323 1.53 0.98 15.40
CA ALA A 323 2.76 0.37 14.90
C ALA A 323 3.75 1.41 14.40
N THR A 324 5.05 1.15 14.58
CA THR A 324 6.13 1.99 14.05
C THR A 324 7.33 1.15 13.65
N SER A 325 8.32 1.77 13.01
CA SER A 325 9.60 1.14 12.68
C SER A 325 10.40 0.86 13.93
N ALA A 326 11.01 -0.30 13.97
CA ALA A 326 11.88 -0.73 15.05
C ALA A 326 13.10 -1.47 14.50
N VAL A 327 14.12 -1.59 15.32
CA VAL A 327 15.36 -2.32 15.02
C VAL A 327 15.73 -3.15 16.23
N VAL A 328 16.20 -4.37 15.96
CA VAL A 328 16.73 -5.28 16.96
C VAL A 328 18.20 -5.53 16.65
N ALA A 329 19.06 -5.33 17.63
CA ALA A 329 20.48 -5.67 17.54
C ALA A 329 20.99 -6.15 18.90
N GLY A 330 21.71 -7.28 18.93
CA GLY A 330 22.17 -7.88 20.18
C GLY A 330 21.02 -8.10 21.16
N GLY A 331 21.19 -7.66 22.40
CA GLY A 331 20.15 -7.68 23.45
C GLY A 331 19.37 -6.39 23.58
N SER A 332 19.18 -5.65 22.49
CA SER A 332 18.54 -4.32 22.50
C SER A 332 17.46 -4.17 21.43
N VAL A 333 16.47 -3.35 21.72
CA VAL A 333 15.37 -2.96 20.81
C VAL A 333 15.27 -1.45 20.80
N ALA A 334 15.26 -0.85 19.59
CA ALA A 334 14.98 0.57 19.39
C ALA A 334 13.76 0.75 18.49
N TYR A 335 12.97 1.82 18.73
CA TYR A 335 11.83 2.13 17.88
C TYR A 335 11.70 3.65 17.66
N VAL A 336 11.14 3.99 16.51
CA VAL A 336 10.95 5.38 16.09
C VAL A 336 9.70 5.95 16.78
N THR A 337 9.85 7.17 17.29
CA THR A 337 8.79 7.98 17.88
C THR A 337 8.85 9.41 17.38
N THR A 338 7.91 10.25 17.81
CA THR A 338 7.95 11.69 17.53
C THR A 338 7.51 12.49 18.75
N ARG A 339 8.00 13.72 18.88
CA ARG A 339 7.49 14.74 19.80
C ARG A 339 7.14 16.02 19.06
N ARG A 340 6.33 16.87 19.65
CA ARG A 340 6.10 18.21 19.12
C ARG A 340 7.34 19.06 19.31
N THR A 341 7.67 19.88 18.31
CA THR A 341 8.68 20.93 18.47
C THR A 341 8.20 22.00 19.45
N ALA A 342 9.09 22.81 19.96
CA ALA A 342 8.75 23.91 20.87
C ALA A 342 7.74 24.91 20.27
N GLU A 343 7.74 25.05 18.94
CA GLU A 343 6.84 25.92 18.18
C GLU A 343 5.47 25.26 17.87
N GLU A 344 5.29 23.99 18.25
CA GLU A 344 4.06 23.18 18.07
C GLU A 344 3.59 23.02 16.61
N VAL A 345 4.35 23.43 15.63
CA VAL A 345 4.01 23.37 14.21
C VAL A 345 4.39 22.02 13.61
N ASP A 346 5.63 21.59 13.88
CA ASP A 346 6.22 20.37 13.35
C ASP A 346 6.41 19.30 14.42
N LEU A 347 6.74 18.09 13.97
CA LEU A 347 7.15 16.99 14.81
C LEU A 347 8.65 16.77 14.65
N GLU A 348 9.35 16.49 15.75
CA GLU A 348 10.74 16.03 15.73
C GLU A 348 10.78 14.52 15.84
N TRP A 349 11.58 13.89 14.98
CA TRP A 349 11.85 12.46 15.07
C TRP A 349 12.73 12.13 16.27
N GLY A 350 12.33 11.09 17.00
CA GLY A 350 13.08 10.51 18.11
C GLY A 350 13.14 9.00 18.03
N VAL A 351 14.02 8.45 18.82
CA VAL A 351 14.22 7.01 19.00
C VAL A 351 14.19 6.70 20.47
N HIS A 352 13.35 5.77 20.86
CA HIS A 352 13.38 5.16 22.18
C HIS A 352 13.98 3.77 22.09
N ALA A 353 14.81 3.39 23.03
CA ALA A 353 15.46 2.08 23.05
C ALA A 353 15.52 1.48 24.45
N PHE A 354 15.63 0.14 24.49
CA PHE A 354 15.75 -0.68 25.68
C PHE A 354 16.83 -1.73 25.48
N GLY A 355 17.52 -2.14 26.53
CA GLY A 355 18.50 -3.22 26.51
C GLY A 355 19.92 -2.78 26.83
N SER A 356 20.89 -3.69 26.69
CA SER A 356 22.30 -3.48 27.09
C SER A 356 22.99 -2.39 26.27
N ASP A 357 22.69 -2.33 24.97
CA ASP A 357 23.33 -1.43 24.00
C ASP A 357 22.34 -0.37 23.50
N ALA A 358 21.30 -0.08 24.32
CA ALA A 358 20.19 0.80 23.95
C ALA A 358 20.63 2.19 23.47
N ALA A 359 21.67 2.77 24.11
CA ALA A 359 22.16 4.10 23.76
C ALA A 359 22.82 4.12 22.37
N GLU A 360 23.65 3.11 22.07
CA GLU A 360 24.34 2.99 20.78
C GLU A 360 23.32 2.72 19.67
N LEU A 361 22.42 1.77 19.87
CA LEU A 361 21.37 1.45 18.90
C LEU A 361 20.42 2.62 18.64
N ALA A 362 20.04 3.38 19.69
CA ALA A 362 19.20 4.55 19.53
C ALA A 362 19.90 5.65 18.69
N GLU A 363 21.18 5.86 18.93
CA GLU A 363 21.97 6.84 18.16
C GLU A 363 22.16 6.41 16.71
N GLU A 364 22.41 5.12 16.43
CA GLU A 364 22.48 4.58 15.07
C GLU A 364 21.19 4.85 14.30
N VAL A 365 20.05 4.54 14.88
CA VAL A 365 18.74 4.78 14.24
C VAL A 365 18.47 6.28 14.07
N ALA A 366 18.82 7.11 15.06
CA ALA A 366 18.66 8.56 14.99
C ALA A 366 19.55 9.17 13.90
N GLU A 367 20.78 8.66 13.72
CA GLU A 367 21.66 9.11 12.64
C GLU A 367 21.06 8.78 11.27
N GLN A 368 20.45 7.62 11.10
CA GLN A 368 19.76 7.28 9.83
C GLN A 368 18.57 8.21 9.56
N LEU A 369 17.88 8.69 10.58
CA LEU A 369 16.83 9.71 10.41
C LEU A 369 17.42 11.07 9.97
N ARG A 370 18.60 11.47 10.49
CA ARG A 370 19.33 12.67 10.05
C ARG A 370 19.79 12.54 8.61
N VAL A 371 20.35 11.37 8.23
CA VAL A 371 20.77 11.08 6.85
C VAL A 371 19.58 11.20 5.91
N TRP A 372 18.44 10.55 6.24
CA TRP A 372 17.23 10.66 5.43
C TRP A 372 16.79 12.12 5.26
N ALA A 373 16.73 12.86 6.35
CA ALA A 373 16.28 14.26 6.33
C ALA A 373 17.19 15.16 5.47
N ARG A 374 18.50 14.91 5.47
CA ARG A 374 19.50 15.69 4.74
C ARG A 374 19.62 15.31 3.27
N GLU A 375 19.48 14.01 2.94
CA GLU A 375 19.88 13.47 1.63
C GLU A 375 18.72 12.99 0.78
N HIS A 376 17.61 12.56 1.39
CA HIS A 376 16.53 11.86 0.69
C HIS A 376 15.14 12.52 0.83
N ARG A 377 14.97 13.42 1.80
CA ARG A 377 13.70 14.12 2.03
C ARG A 377 13.36 14.99 0.82
N GLY A 378 12.11 14.87 0.33
CA GLY A 378 11.65 15.59 -0.86
C GLY A 378 12.26 15.09 -2.19
N GLY A 379 13.11 14.08 -2.14
CA GLY A 379 13.68 13.45 -3.32
C GLY A 379 12.73 12.48 -4.02
N PRO A 380 13.22 11.80 -5.08
CA PRO A 380 12.40 10.92 -5.94
C PRO A 380 11.87 9.65 -5.22
N GLY A 381 12.34 9.38 -4.00
CA GLY A 381 12.02 8.17 -3.26
C GLY A 381 12.80 6.93 -3.72
N PRO A 382 12.48 5.75 -3.15
CA PRO A 382 13.20 4.53 -3.47
C PRO A 382 12.85 4.01 -4.85
N GLN A 383 13.86 3.48 -5.56
CA GLN A 383 13.72 2.71 -6.77
C GLN A 383 13.79 1.22 -6.44
N PHE A 384 12.83 0.46 -6.93
CA PHE A 384 12.79 -1.00 -6.77
C PHE A 384 13.13 -1.67 -8.10
N ARG A 385 13.95 -2.74 -8.01
CA ARG A 385 14.15 -3.66 -9.12
C ARG A 385 13.92 -5.09 -8.63
N VAL A 386 13.37 -5.94 -9.50
CA VAL A 386 13.07 -7.33 -9.15
C VAL A 386 13.75 -8.22 -10.17
N TYR A 387 14.62 -9.06 -9.66
CA TYR A 387 15.40 -10.03 -10.41
C TYR A 387 14.91 -11.44 -10.11
N PRO A 388 15.06 -12.39 -11.04
CA PRO A 388 14.81 -13.80 -10.75
C PRO A 388 15.65 -14.30 -9.56
N VAL A 389 15.11 -15.23 -8.79
CA VAL A 389 15.88 -15.95 -7.75
C VAL A 389 17.14 -16.58 -8.37
N GLY A 390 18.26 -16.52 -7.66
CA GLY A 390 19.55 -17.04 -8.13
C GLY A 390 20.36 -16.08 -9.01
N THR A 391 19.86 -14.87 -9.30
CA THR A 391 20.69 -13.82 -9.93
C THR A 391 21.92 -13.55 -9.05
N PRO A 392 23.16 -13.63 -9.58
CA PRO A 392 24.39 -13.40 -8.82
C PRO A 392 24.48 -11.98 -8.25
N ASP A 393 25.15 -11.83 -7.09
CA ASP A 393 25.28 -10.53 -6.41
C ASP A 393 25.99 -9.47 -7.25
N ASP A 394 26.97 -9.88 -8.05
CA ASP A 394 27.72 -9.00 -8.95
C ASP A 394 26.90 -8.46 -10.14
N GLN A 395 25.72 -9.00 -10.37
CA GLN A 395 24.76 -8.52 -11.38
C GLN A 395 23.66 -7.63 -10.78
N LEU A 396 23.63 -7.47 -9.46
CA LEU A 396 22.66 -6.61 -8.80
C LEU A 396 23.24 -5.19 -8.64
N PRO A 397 22.40 -4.16 -8.75
CA PRO A 397 22.84 -2.79 -8.48
C PRO A 397 23.12 -2.60 -6.99
N GLU A 398 23.93 -1.58 -6.66
CA GLU A 398 24.12 -1.16 -5.28
C GLU A 398 22.79 -0.84 -4.60
N GLY A 399 22.65 -1.23 -3.34
CA GLY A 399 21.45 -1.01 -2.53
C GLY A 399 21.13 -2.19 -1.61
N ARG A 400 19.98 -2.11 -0.96
CA ARG A 400 19.49 -3.20 -0.13
C ARG A 400 18.96 -4.33 -1.02
N VAL A 401 19.43 -5.53 -0.81
CA VAL A 401 18.92 -6.75 -1.45
C VAL A 401 18.04 -7.51 -0.45
N ILE A 402 16.88 -7.95 -0.91
CA ILE A 402 15.95 -8.78 -0.14
C ILE A 402 15.64 -10.02 -0.99
N ASP A 403 16.14 -11.16 -0.50
CA ASP A 403 15.89 -12.46 -1.13
C ASP A 403 14.51 -12.97 -0.73
N LYS A 404 13.76 -13.44 -1.73
CA LYS A 404 12.41 -14.00 -1.59
C LYS A 404 12.36 -15.38 -2.23
N LYS A 405 11.21 -16.04 -2.19
CA LYS A 405 11.02 -17.41 -2.72
C LYS A 405 11.33 -17.46 -4.23
N HIS A 406 10.86 -16.50 -5.00
CA HIS A 406 10.92 -16.47 -6.46
C HIS A 406 11.78 -15.34 -7.02
N SER A 407 12.09 -14.35 -6.20
CA SER A 407 12.73 -13.13 -6.67
C SER A 407 13.81 -12.61 -5.71
N ARG A 408 14.64 -11.73 -6.23
CA ARG A 408 15.56 -10.88 -5.48
C ARG A 408 15.16 -9.42 -5.70
N VAL A 409 14.71 -8.76 -4.64
CA VAL A 409 14.28 -7.36 -4.71
C VAL A 409 15.43 -6.46 -4.28
N THR A 410 15.86 -5.55 -5.15
CA THR A 410 16.84 -4.52 -4.82
C THR A 410 16.15 -3.18 -4.62
N ILE A 411 16.59 -2.44 -3.61
CA ILE A 411 16.09 -1.11 -3.29
C ILE A 411 17.26 -0.15 -3.24
N SER A 412 17.24 0.83 -4.13
CA SER A 412 18.23 1.91 -4.19
C SER A 412 17.58 3.27 -4.00
N TRP A 413 18.38 4.24 -3.59
CA TRP A 413 17.92 5.61 -3.36
C TRP A 413 18.66 6.55 -4.32
N PRO A 414 18.02 6.95 -5.44
CA PRO A 414 18.60 7.92 -6.34
C PRO A 414 18.86 9.23 -5.61
N GLN A 415 20.05 9.80 -5.81
CA GLN A 415 20.34 11.13 -5.30
C GLN A 415 19.40 12.12 -5.99
N ALA A 416 18.91 13.12 -5.23
CA ALA A 416 18.22 14.23 -5.85
C ALA A 416 19.16 14.88 -6.88
N ALA A 417 18.70 15.00 -8.14
CA ALA A 417 19.47 15.70 -9.14
C ALA A 417 19.79 17.09 -8.57
N THR A 418 21.06 17.38 -8.37
CA THR A 418 21.52 18.73 -7.99
C THR A 418 20.92 19.68 -9.00
N ALA A 419 19.98 20.51 -8.57
CA ALA A 419 19.45 21.57 -9.42
C ALA A 419 20.64 22.43 -9.82
N ALA A 420 21.03 22.36 -11.09
CA ALA A 420 21.99 23.26 -11.65
C ALA A 420 21.45 24.67 -11.41
N VAL A 421 22.05 25.40 -10.48
CA VAL A 421 21.81 26.83 -10.27
C VAL A 421 22.23 27.51 -11.55
N GLY A 422 21.33 27.55 -12.53
CA GLY A 422 21.46 28.40 -13.70
C GLY A 422 21.35 29.85 -13.23
N GLN A 423 22.46 30.55 -13.20
CA GLN A 423 22.49 32.00 -13.12
C GLN A 423 21.76 32.56 -14.36
N GLY A 424 20.46 32.69 -14.26
CA GLY A 424 19.63 33.48 -15.15
C GLY A 424 19.75 34.95 -14.76
N VAL A 425 20.66 35.65 -15.39
CA VAL A 425 20.71 37.12 -15.38
C VAL A 425 19.36 37.61 -15.96
N LEU A 426 18.52 38.17 -15.10
CA LEU A 426 17.36 38.96 -15.52
C LEU A 426 17.90 40.28 -16.14
N GLN A 427 17.95 40.32 -17.47
CA GLN A 427 18.00 41.59 -18.20
C GLN A 427 16.58 42.18 -18.22
N HIS A 428 16.39 43.30 -17.55
CA HIS A 428 15.25 44.18 -17.74
C HIS A 428 15.29 44.80 -19.14
N PRO A 429 14.22 44.79 -19.92
CA PRO A 429 14.14 45.73 -21.05
C PRO A 429 13.77 47.11 -20.53
N THR A 430 14.61 48.07 -20.81
CA THR A 430 14.26 49.49 -20.83
C THR A 430 13.59 49.80 -22.15
N GLU A 431 12.38 50.27 -22.10
CA GLU A 431 11.59 51.31 -22.77
C GLU A 431 10.12 50.94 -22.84
#